data_87ff0494affef2e85007b69f13cc16dd
#
_entry.id   87ff0494affef2e85007b69f13cc16dd
#
_cell.length_a   1.000
_cell.length_b   1.000
_cell.length_c   1.000
_cell.angle_alpha   90.00
_cell.angle_beta   90.00
_cell.angle_gamma   90.00
#
_symmetry.space_group_name_H-M   'P 1'
#
loop_
_entity.id
_entity.type
_entity.pdbx_description
1 polymer ?
#
loop_
_entity_poly.entity_id
_entity_poly.type
_entity_poly.pdbx_seq_one_letter_code
_entity_poly.pdbx_strand_id
1 'polypeptide(L)'
;MKNFLVHDENTRAEMLESIGLKGIEDLFKQIPQTARMGELNLEKPLSEMDLQKRIKQIAKENKTDYVSFIGGGIYNKFVPAAISQVANRFEFLTAYTPYQAEVAQGTLQIMYEFQTMMCRLTGMDIANATVYDGATACAEAILMAVRIAKKNKVLVSKKLNPEYLQVIKTYTWANGIEVEYFDEVPENTADYAAVLVQIPDYYGEITEFKAVDCLSIICCDISTLSILKTPAEMGADIVAADIQTLGMPMNFGGPHAGILACKEKYMRQLPGRLAGRTVDADGNQAFTLTIQTREQHIKREKATSNICSNQALMGLWATLYLSLMGEDGFRQAGHLSAKNAHLLSEKLAKKGVKTLNKNFFNEFVIEVEDADEFLNRLKANNILGGIKLDDHRVLVATTEMNSAEEIDRYVATLAEF
;
A
#
# COMPACT_ATOMS: atom_id res chain seq x y z
N MET A 1 -29.09 -32.25 3.65
CA MET A 1 -27.66 -31.99 3.28
C MET A 1 -26.80 -32.55 4.41
N LYS A 2 -25.92 -33.52 4.15
CA LYS A 2 -25.01 -33.99 5.22
C LYS A 2 -24.13 -32.83 5.63
N ASN A 3 -24.14 -32.50 6.91
CA ASN A 3 -23.34 -31.41 7.45
C ASN A 3 -21.84 -31.71 7.25
N PHE A 4 -21.05 -30.73 6.98
CA PHE A 4 -19.58 -30.85 6.85
C PHE A 4 -18.94 -31.25 8.21
N LEU A 5 -19.65 -31.01 9.30
CA LEU A 5 -19.23 -31.40 10.65
C LEU A 5 -19.53 -32.88 10.86
N VAL A 6 -18.55 -33.67 11.26
CA VAL A 6 -18.60 -35.13 11.44
C VAL A 6 -19.44 -35.54 12.66
N HIS A 7 -19.74 -34.61 13.58
CA HIS A 7 -20.48 -34.87 14.82
C HIS A 7 -21.97 -34.95 14.52
N ASP A 8 -22.48 -36.16 14.40
CA ASP A 8 -23.90 -36.43 14.38
C ASP A 8 -24.53 -36.31 15.77
N GLU A 9 -25.84 -36.51 15.88
CA GLU A 9 -26.57 -36.38 17.15
C GLU A 9 -26.11 -37.38 18.22
N ASN A 10 -25.74 -38.58 17.81
CA ASN A 10 -25.26 -39.61 18.76
C ASN A 10 -23.88 -39.21 19.29
N THR A 11 -22.96 -38.88 18.43
CA THR A 11 -21.62 -38.41 18.83
C THR A 11 -21.68 -37.18 19.74
N ARG A 12 -22.60 -36.23 19.48
CA ARG A 12 -22.80 -35.07 20.35
C ARG A 12 -23.36 -35.49 21.73
N ALA A 13 -24.29 -36.43 21.77
CA ALA A 13 -24.83 -36.94 23.03
C ALA A 13 -23.74 -37.62 23.88
N GLU A 14 -22.91 -38.47 23.29
CA GLU A 14 -21.77 -39.09 23.94
C GLU A 14 -20.76 -38.05 24.48
N MET A 15 -20.45 -37.03 23.69
CA MET A 15 -19.56 -35.94 24.10
C MET A 15 -20.12 -35.15 25.28
N LEU A 16 -21.43 -34.84 25.27
CA LEU A 16 -22.09 -34.14 26.38
C LEU A 16 -22.12 -35.00 27.63
N GLU A 17 -22.44 -36.27 27.50
CA GLU A 17 -22.45 -37.22 28.60
C GLU A 17 -21.07 -37.36 29.24
N SER A 18 -20.01 -37.39 28.45
CA SER A 18 -18.63 -37.51 28.96
C SER A 18 -18.22 -36.35 29.87
N ILE A 19 -18.86 -35.19 29.74
CA ILE A 19 -18.64 -34.00 30.57
C ILE A 19 -19.80 -33.73 31.55
N GLY A 20 -20.74 -34.70 31.71
CA GLY A 20 -21.84 -34.64 32.64
C GLY A 20 -22.97 -33.68 32.27
N LEU A 21 -23.13 -33.34 30.99
CA LEU A 21 -24.15 -32.44 30.47
C LEU A 21 -25.20 -33.21 29.66
N LYS A 22 -26.44 -32.67 29.59
CA LYS A 22 -27.55 -33.28 28.85
C LYS A 22 -27.83 -32.60 27.51
N GLY A 23 -27.41 -31.36 27.33
CA GLY A 23 -27.67 -30.59 26.12
C GLY A 23 -26.66 -29.50 25.91
N ILE A 24 -26.57 -29.00 24.68
CA ILE A 24 -25.66 -27.90 24.31
C ILE A 24 -25.93 -26.64 25.14
N GLU A 25 -27.19 -26.35 25.45
CA GLU A 25 -27.60 -25.23 26.29
C GLU A 25 -26.99 -25.26 27.70
N ASP A 26 -26.65 -26.46 28.19
CA ASP A 26 -26.01 -26.61 29.49
C ASP A 26 -24.58 -26.01 29.51
N LEU A 27 -23.92 -25.98 28.37
CA LEU A 27 -22.60 -25.35 28.23
C LEU A 27 -22.61 -23.84 28.53
N PHE A 28 -23.76 -23.21 28.36
CA PHE A 28 -23.91 -21.76 28.49
C PHE A 28 -24.57 -21.34 29.82
N LYS A 29 -24.84 -22.26 30.76
CA LYS A 29 -25.50 -21.94 32.01
C LYS A 29 -24.83 -20.86 32.86
N GLN A 30 -23.49 -20.71 32.74
CA GLN A 30 -22.74 -19.66 33.41
C GLN A 30 -22.98 -18.26 32.83
N ILE A 31 -23.55 -18.16 31.62
CA ILE A 31 -23.86 -16.86 31.01
C ILE A 31 -25.23 -16.42 31.51
N PRO A 32 -25.34 -15.23 32.17
CA PRO A 32 -26.64 -14.72 32.61
C PRO A 32 -27.63 -14.61 31.45
N GLN A 33 -28.90 -14.92 31.67
CA GLN A 33 -29.93 -14.86 30.63
C GLN A 33 -30.03 -13.47 29.98
N THR A 34 -29.79 -12.40 30.73
CA THR A 34 -29.80 -11.02 30.26
C THR A 34 -28.64 -10.70 29.30
N ALA A 35 -27.58 -11.50 29.31
CA ALA A 35 -26.43 -11.37 28.42
C ALA A 35 -26.51 -12.32 27.23
N ARG A 36 -27.52 -13.20 27.18
CA ARG A 36 -27.71 -14.11 26.05
C ARG A 36 -28.45 -13.39 24.92
N MET A 37 -27.95 -13.54 23.73
CA MET A 37 -28.65 -13.09 22.53
C MET A 37 -29.77 -14.11 22.19
N GLY A 38 -30.93 -13.61 21.80
CA GLY A 38 -32.01 -14.44 21.27
C GLY A 38 -31.69 -15.00 19.89
N GLU A 39 -32.69 -15.51 19.19
CA GLU A 39 -32.53 -15.95 17.81
C GLU A 39 -32.06 -14.80 16.92
N LEU A 40 -31.08 -15.09 16.10
CA LEU A 40 -30.59 -14.14 15.11
C LEU A 40 -31.63 -13.96 13.99
N ASN A 41 -32.05 -12.73 13.75
CA ASN A 41 -32.94 -12.41 12.63
C ASN A 41 -32.15 -12.43 11.30
N LEU A 42 -31.76 -13.61 10.86
CA LEU A 42 -31.06 -13.83 9.61
C LEU A 42 -32.03 -14.38 8.56
N GLU A 43 -31.82 -13.99 7.32
CA GLU A 43 -32.50 -14.59 6.18
C GLU A 43 -32.21 -16.09 6.12
N LYS A 44 -33.19 -16.89 5.64
CA LYS A 44 -32.95 -18.31 5.43
C LYS A 44 -31.83 -18.54 4.42
N PRO A 45 -31.00 -19.57 4.63
CA PRO A 45 -29.93 -19.88 3.70
C PRO A 45 -30.48 -20.17 2.29
N LEU A 46 -29.81 -19.61 1.29
CA LEU A 46 -30.13 -19.86 -0.11
C LEU A 46 -29.45 -21.15 -0.59
N SER A 47 -29.98 -21.75 -1.66
CA SER A 47 -29.22 -22.74 -2.41
C SER A 47 -27.99 -22.07 -3.06
N GLU A 48 -26.93 -22.84 -3.34
CA GLU A 48 -25.74 -22.31 -4.02
C GLU A 48 -26.11 -21.61 -5.35
N MET A 49 -27.02 -22.22 -6.10
CA MET A 49 -27.49 -21.66 -7.39
C MET A 49 -28.19 -20.30 -7.19
N ASP A 50 -29.03 -20.16 -6.18
CA ASP A 50 -29.75 -18.90 -5.92
C ASP A 50 -28.82 -17.84 -5.33
N LEU A 51 -27.87 -18.26 -4.47
CA LEU A 51 -26.83 -17.37 -3.96
C LEU A 51 -25.97 -16.81 -5.11
N GLN A 52 -25.54 -17.66 -6.04
CA GLN A 52 -24.79 -17.19 -7.22
C GLN A 52 -25.58 -16.19 -8.07
N LYS A 53 -26.90 -16.41 -8.25
CA LYS A 53 -27.74 -15.44 -8.98
C LYS A 53 -27.83 -14.12 -8.23
N ARG A 54 -28.05 -14.15 -6.92
CA ARG A 54 -28.12 -12.95 -6.07
C ARG A 54 -26.82 -12.15 -6.09
N ILE A 55 -25.67 -12.82 -5.91
CA ILE A 55 -24.36 -12.16 -5.95
C ILE A 55 -24.07 -11.57 -7.32
N LYS A 56 -24.41 -12.28 -8.42
CA LYS A 56 -24.27 -11.72 -9.77
C LYS A 56 -25.17 -10.50 -10.02
N GLN A 57 -26.35 -10.44 -9.42
CA GLN A 57 -27.22 -9.26 -9.49
C GLN A 57 -26.57 -8.07 -8.78
N ILE A 58 -26.11 -8.25 -7.55
CA ILE A 58 -25.40 -7.21 -6.78
C ILE A 58 -24.16 -6.73 -7.54
N ALA A 59 -23.38 -7.67 -8.10
CA ALA A 59 -22.20 -7.31 -8.87
C ALA A 59 -22.50 -6.45 -10.10
N LYS A 60 -23.66 -6.64 -10.75
CA LYS A 60 -24.09 -5.82 -11.90
C LYS A 60 -24.46 -4.38 -11.57
N GLU A 61 -24.69 -4.06 -10.30
CA GLU A 61 -24.93 -2.69 -9.86
C GLU A 61 -23.64 -1.85 -9.87
N ASN A 62 -22.47 -2.52 -9.85
CA ASN A 62 -21.20 -1.84 -9.99
C ASN A 62 -20.97 -1.46 -11.46
N LYS A 63 -20.72 -0.19 -11.68
CA LYS A 63 -20.29 0.31 -12.99
C LYS A 63 -18.78 0.14 -13.11
N THR A 64 -18.37 -0.72 -14.04
CA THR A 64 -16.95 -1.09 -14.25
C THR A 64 -16.37 -0.58 -15.57
N ASP A 65 -17.15 0.16 -16.34
CA ASP A 65 -16.82 0.66 -17.67
C ASP A 65 -16.34 2.12 -17.69
N TYR A 66 -16.03 2.67 -16.53
CA TYR A 66 -15.44 3.99 -16.43
C TYR A 66 -13.97 4.00 -16.89
N VAL A 67 -13.64 5.00 -17.69
CA VAL A 67 -12.23 5.39 -17.90
C VAL A 67 -11.78 6.22 -16.71
N SER A 68 -10.70 5.83 -16.07
CA SER A 68 -10.24 6.48 -14.84
C SER A 68 -9.03 7.38 -15.07
N PHE A 69 -9.13 8.60 -14.54
CA PHE A 69 -8.05 9.57 -14.38
C PHE A 69 -7.86 9.92 -12.89
N ILE A 70 -8.24 8.99 -12.01
CA ILE A 70 -8.07 9.11 -10.57
C ILE A 70 -6.70 8.55 -10.17
N GLY A 71 -6.04 9.28 -9.26
CA GLY A 71 -4.78 8.91 -8.63
C GLY A 71 -4.83 9.07 -7.12
N GLY A 72 -4.04 9.97 -6.57
CA GLY A 72 -4.01 10.27 -5.13
C GLY A 72 -3.29 9.19 -4.31
N GLY A 73 -2.36 8.46 -4.93
CA GLY A 73 -1.54 7.42 -4.28
C GLY A 73 -1.94 5.99 -4.65
N ILE A 74 -3.07 5.79 -5.36
CA ILE A 74 -3.51 4.50 -5.90
C ILE A 74 -3.85 4.68 -7.37
N TYR A 75 -3.29 3.83 -8.23
CA TYR A 75 -3.36 4.02 -9.67
C TYR A 75 -3.78 2.74 -10.39
N ASN A 76 -4.56 2.90 -11.46
CA ASN A 76 -4.87 1.82 -12.39
C ASN A 76 -3.66 1.56 -13.29
N LYS A 77 -2.82 0.59 -12.93
CA LYS A 77 -1.60 0.21 -13.64
C LYS A 77 -1.78 -1.10 -14.39
N PHE A 78 -0.95 -1.31 -15.41
CA PHE A 78 -0.90 -2.59 -16.12
C PHE A 78 -0.41 -3.71 -15.19
N VAL A 79 -1.17 -4.79 -15.15
CA VAL A 79 -0.84 -6.00 -14.38
C VAL A 79 -0.69 -7.18 -15.34
N PRO A 80 0.52 -7.72 -15.55
CA PRO A 80 0.74 -8.91 -16.36
C PRO A 80 -0.12 -10.09 -15.89
N ALA A 81 -0.86 -10.73 -16.80
CA ALA A 81 -1.78 -11.82 -16.49
C ALA A 81 -1.11 -13.02 -15.77
N ALA A 82 0.17 -13.25 -16.02
CA ALA A 82 0.92 -14.34 -15.38
C ALA A 82 1.05 -14.17 -13.86
N ILE A 83 1.00 -12.94 -13.33
CA ILE A 83 1.16 -12.67 -11.89
C ILE A 83 0.09 -13.41 -11.09
N SER A 84 -1.19 -13.21 -11.45
CA SER A 84 -2.30 -13.85 -10.73
C SER A 84 -2.25 -15.38 -10.82
N GLN A 85 -1.79 -15.93 -11.95
CA GLN A 85 -1.66 -17.38 -12.13
C GLN A 85 -0.59 -17.98 -11.20
N VAL A 86 0.53 -17.30 -11.03
CA VAL A 86 1.60 -17.77 -10.13
C VAL A 86 1.24 -17.52 -8.68
N ALA A 87 0.76 -16.33 -8.34
CA ALA A 87 0.47 -15.94 -6.95
C ALA A 87 -0.68 -16.73 -6.32
N ASN A 88 -1.63 -17.23 -7.15
CA ASN A 88 -2.75 -18.06 -6.67
C ASN A 88 -2.39 -19.55 -6.52
N ARG A 89 -1.15 -19.95 -6.77
CA ARG A 89 -0.73 -21.33 -6.47
C ARG A 89 -0.74 -21.58 -4.96
N PHE A 90 -1.15 -22.77 -4.56
CA PHE A 90 -1.29 -23.12 -3.14
C PHE A 90 -0.01 -22.95 -2.35
N GLU A 91 1.16 -23.18 -2.99
CA GLU A 91 2.47 -23.05 -2.36
C GLU A 91 2.74 -21.64 -1.84
N PHE A 92 2.11 -20.61 -2.47
CA PHE A 92 2.22 -19.20 -2.08
C PHE A 92 0.99 -18.71 -1.33
N LEU A 93 -0.22 -19.04 -1.83
CA LEU A 93 -1.47 -18.52 -1.30
C LEU A 93 -1.71 -18.94 0.15
N THR A 94 -1.35 -20.18 0.50
CA THR A 94 -1.52 -20.72 1.85
C THR A 94 -0.29 -20.54 2.75
N ALA A 95 0.81 -19.99 2.22
CA ALA A 95 2.01 -19.72 3.00
C ALA A 95 1.72 -18.70 4.11
N TYR A 96 2.25 -18.98 5.29
CA TYR A 96 2.21 -18.06 6.43
C TYR A 96 3.63 -17.57 6.75
N THR A 97 3.85 -17.04 7.93
CA THR A 97 5.17 -16.56 8.35
C THR A 97 6.20 -17.69 8.29
N PRO A 98 7.31 -17.51 7.57
CA PRO A 98 8.31 -18.55 7.34
C PRO A 98 9.28 -18.68 8.53
N TYR A 99 8.76 -18.99 9.73
CA TYR A 99 9.60 -19.17 10.92
C TYR A 99 10.53 -20.38 10.85
N GLN A 100 10.07 -21.46 10.19
CA GLN A 100 10.87 -22.68 10.00
C GLN A 100 11.56 -22.60 8.63
N ALA A 101 12.84 -22.21 8.64
CA ALA A 101 13.60 -22.03 7.41
C ALA A 101 13.68 -23.33 6.58
N GLU A 102 13.70 -24.48 7.24
CA GLU A 102 13.84 -25.81 6.62
C GLU A 102 12.71 -26.14 5.64
N VAL A 103 11.51 -25.64 5.91
CA VAL A 103 10.31 -25.92 5.07
C VAL A 103 9.81 -24.70 4.29
N ALA A 104 10.45 -23.56 4.44
CA ALA A 104 9.99 -22.27 3.88
C ALA A 104 11.02 -21.60 2.97
N GLN A 105 11.96 -22.34 2.41
CA GLN A 105 13.06 -21.79 1.60
C GLN A 105 12.57 -20.95 0.42
N GLY A 106 11.54 -21.40 -0.30
CA GLY A 106 10.99 -20.66 -1.43
C GLY A 106 10.39 -19.31 -1.02
N THR A 107 9.63 -19.26 0.07
CA THR A 107 9.06 -18.01 0.61
C THR A 107 10.17 -17.06 1.08
N LEU A 108 11.17 -17.56 1.78
CA LEU A 108 12.30 -16.77 2.26
C LEU A 108 13.16 -16.22 1.11
N GLN A 109 13.37 -17.02 0.05
CA GLN A 109 14.06 -16.57 -1.15
C GLN A 109 13.31 -15.42 -1.82
N ILE A 110 11.99 -15.54 -2.00
CA ILE A 110 11.15 -14.46 -2.56
C ILE A 110 11.25 -13.19 -1.73
N MET A 111 11.18 -13.30 -0.40
CA MET A 111 11.37 -12.14 0.49
C MET A 111 12.75 -11.49 0.29
N TYR A 112 13.79 -12.28 0.16
CA TYR A 112 15.14 -11.78 -0.07
C TYR A 112 15.29 -11.12 -1.45
N GLU A 113 14.72 -11.71 -2.50
CA GLU A 113 14.72 -11.15 -3.85
C GLU A 113 13.91 -9.85 -3.90
N PHE A 114 12.74 -9.81 -3.25
CA PHE A 114 11.93 -8.59 -3.08
C PHE A 114 12.75 -7.46 -2.43
N GLN A 115 13.39 -7.74 -1.29
CA GLN A 115 14.24 -6.77 -0.60
C GLN A 115 15.36 -6.24 -1.51
N THR A 116 15.98 -7.12 -2.27
CA THR A 116 17.03 -6.76 -3.24
C THR A 116 16.51 -5.83 -4.32
N MET A 117 15.31 -6.11 -4.86
CA MET A 117 14.67 -5.24 -5.87
C MET A 117 14.32 -3.88 -5.28
N MET A 118 13.80 -3.82 -4.06
CA MET A 118 13.50 -2.55 -3.38
C MET A 118 14.77 -1.73 -3.11
N CYS A 119 15.86 -2.37 -2.69
CA CYS A 119 17.15 -1.70 -2.53
C CYS A 119 17.64 -1.09 -3.87
N ARG A 120 17.53 -1.84 -4.97
CA ARG A 120 17.94 -1.36 -6.30
C ARG A 120 17.09 -0.18 -6.78
N LEU A 121 15.77 -0.23 -6.59
CA LEU A 121 14.87 0.84 -7.00
C LEU A 121 15.07 2.11 -6.18
N THR A 122 15.26 1.98 -4.87
CA THR A 122 15.40 3.12 -3.96
C THR A 122 16.82 3.67 -3.85
N GLY A 123 17.80 2.87 -4.27
CA GLY A 123 19.24 3.15 -4.07
C GLY A 123 19.70 2.92 -2.64
N MET A 124 18.85 2.36 -1.76
CA MET A 124 19.17 2.10 -0.35
C MET A 124 19.88 0.79 -0.14
N ASP A 125 20.60 0.67 0.98
CA ASP A 125 21.40 -0.51 1.30
C ASP A 125 20.56 -1.69 1.79
N ILE A 126 19.49 -1.39 2.56
CA ILE A 126 18.63 -2.40 3.20
C ILE A 126 17.17 -2.01 2.99
N ALA A 127 16.33 -2.99 2.66
CA ALA A 127 14.86 -2.89 2.64
C ALA A 127 14.25 -4.02 3.45
N ASN A 128 13.09 -3.77 4.09
CA ASN A 128 12.32 -4.80 4.76
C ASN A 128 11.48 -5.64 3.76
N ALA A 129 10.90 -6.72 4.27
CA ALA A 129 10.07 -7.63 3.48
C ALA A 129 8.59 -7.24 3.44
N THR A 130 8.25 -5.97 3.53
CA THR A 130 6.99 -5.26 3.55
C THR A 130 6.47 -4.84 4.93
N VAL A 131 5.65 -3.81 4.92
CA VAL A 131 4.69 -3.42 5.96
C VAL A 131 3.29 -3.34 5.32
N TYR A 132 2.27 -2.86 6.04
CA TYR A 132 0.88 -2.95 5.56
C TYR A 132 0.58 -2.09 4.33
N ASP A 133 1.03 -0.84 4.34
CA ASP A 133 0.82 0.15 3.28
C ASP A 133 1.82 1.32 3.38
N GLY A 134 1.74 2.27 2.46
CA GLY A 134 2.60 3.45 2.45
C GLY A 134 2.39 4.37 3.65
N ALA A 135 1.17 4.50 4.15
CA ALA A 135 0.87 5.31 5.34
C ALA A 135 1.55 4.74 6.60
N THR A 136 1.43 3.42 6.79
CA THR A 136 2.12 2.68 7.84
C THR A 136 3.64 2.80 7.68
N ALA A 137 4.14 2.71 6.45
CA ALA A 137 5.57 2.89 6.18
C ALA A 137 6.06 4.27 6.62
N CYS A 138 5.34 5.34 6.32
CA CYS A 138 5.67 6.70 6.77
C CYS A 138 5.66 6.84 8.30
N ALA A 139 4.62 6.31 8.95
CA ALA A 139 4.51 6.34 10.40
C ALA A 139 5.65 5.58 11.08
N GLU A 140 5.94 4.37 10.62
CA GLU A 140 7.05 3.55 11.13
C GLU A 140 8.42 4.17 10.86
N ALA A 141 8.60 4.86 9.72
CA ALA A 141 9.82 5.62 9.42
C ALA A 141 10.05 6.74 10.43
N ILE A 142 9.00 7.46 10.82
CA ILE A 142 9.05 8.48 11.90
C ILE A 142 9.45 7.83 13.22
N LEU A 143 8.77 6.74 13.64
CA LEU A 143 9.10 6.02 14.87
C LEU A 143 10.55 5.52 14.87
N MET A 144 11.02 5.03 13.72
CA MET A 144 12.40 4.62 13.52
C MET A 144 13.38 5.79 13.69
N ALA A 145 13.09 6.93 13.07
CA ALA A 145 13.94 8.12 13.15
C ALA A 145 14.04 8.68 14.58
N VAL A 146 12.92 8.71 15.31
CA VAL A 146 12.87 9.11 16.73
C VAL A 146 13.76 8.20 17.59
N ARG A 147 13.71 6.88 17.38
CA ARG A 147 14.59 5.93 18.10
C ARG A 147 16.07 6.12 17.78
N ILE A 148 16.40 6.42 16.51
CA ILE A 148 17.80 6.65 16.07
C ILE A 148 18.32 7.96 16.63
N ALA A 149 17.60 9.05 16.44
CA ALA A 149 18.02 10.39 16.83
C ALA A 149 17.90 10.65 18.35
N LYS A 150 17.09 9.86 19.07
CA LYS A 150 16.73 10.06 20.48
C LYS A 150 16.16 11.45 20.74
N LYS A 151 15.39 11.97 19.80
CA LYS A 151 14.66 13.22 19.85
C LYS A 151 13.19 12.93 19.60
N ASN A 152 12.28 13.66 20.24
CA ASN A 152 10.85 13.38 20.23
C ASN A 152 10.04 14.39 19.42
N LYS A 153 10.70 15.08 18.46
CA LYS A 153 10.09 16.08 17.60
C LYS A 153 10.44 15.82 16.14
N VAL A 154 9.46 15.89 15.24
CA VAL A 154 9.63 15.64 13.80
C VAL A 154 8.99 16.73 12.98
N LEU A 155 9.54 16.99 11.79
CA LEU A 155 8.98 17.85 10.75
C LEU A 155 8.30 17.00 9.68
N VAL A 156 7.06 17.32 9.33
CA VAL A 156 6.28 16.61 8.31
C VAL A 156 5.72 17.61 7.31
N SER A 157 5.93 17.37 6.02
CA SER A 157 5.39 18.21 4.97
C SER A 157 3.87 18.17 4.94
N LYS A 158 3.21 19.32 4.83
CA LYS A 158 1.75 19.42 4.59
C LYS A 158 1.34 18.90 3.21
N LYS A 159 2.30 18.77 2.30
CA LYS A 159 2.09 18.25 0.94
C LYS A 159 2.18 16.73 0.84
N LEU A 160 2.28 16.04 1.98
CA LEU A 160 2.14 14.59 2.05
C LEU A 160 0.68 14.20 1.78
N ASN A 161 0.45 12.98 1.30
CA ASN A 161 -0.90 12.43 1.15
C ASN A 161 -1.72 12.66 2.44
N PRO A 162 -2.90 13.29 2.37
CA PRO A 162 -3.70 13.65 3.55
C PRO A 162 -4.14 12.45 4.39
N GLU A 163 -4.36 11.29 3.77
CA GLU A 163 -4.66 10.05 4.50
C GLU A 163 -3.45 9.56 5.29
N TYR A 164 -2.23 9.70 4.72
CA TYR A 164 -0.99 9.38 5.41
C TYR A 164 -0.78 10.28 6.62
N LEU A 165 -1.10 11.57 6.50
CA LEU A 165 -1.02 12.52 7.63
C LEU A 165 -1.92 12.10 8.80
N GLN A 166 -3.11 11.54 8.52
CA GLN A 166 -4.00 11.06 9.57
C GLN A 166 -3.44 9.83 10.30
N VAL A 167 -2.86 8.88 9.55
CA VAL A 167 -2.20 7.70 10.13
C VAL A 167 -0.99 8.12 10.96
N ILE A 168 -0.13 8.99 10.42
CA ILE A 168 1.02 9.56 11.15
C ILE A 168 0.58 10.22 12.46
N LYS A 169 -0.47 11.03 12.42
CA LYS A 169 -1.04 11.68 13.61
C LYS A 169 -1.44 10.67 14.68
N THR A 170 -2.05 9.55 14.29
CA THR A 170 -2.48 8.49 15.20
C THR A 170 -1.27 7.82 15.87
N TYR A 171 -0.28 7.42 15.08
CA TYR A 171 0.92 6.74 15.56
C TYR A 171 1.77 7.66 16.47
N THR A 172 1.96 8.91 16.06
CA THR A 172 2.78 9.89 16.82
C THR A 172 2.09 10.30 18.11
N TRP A 173 0.76 10.53 18.10
CA TRP A 173 -0.01 10.79 19.31
C TRP A 173 0.13 9.67 20.34
N ALA A 174 -0.04 8.42 19.93
CA ALA A 174 0.06 7.27 20.82
C ALA A 174 1.44 7.09 21.44
N ASN A 175 2.49 7.60 20.79
CA ASN A 175 3.88 7.54 21.27
C ASN A 175 4.38 8.85 21.87
N GLY A 176 3.53 9.87 22.02
CA GLY A 176 3.89 11.18 22.59
C GLY A 176 4.92 11.94 21.76
N ILE A 177 4.95 11.74 20.42
CA ILE A 177 5.87 12.41 19.51
C ILE A 177 5.23 13.72 19.03
N GLU A 178 5.98 14.81 19.14
CA GLU A 178 5.58 16.13 18.64
C GLU A 178 5.79 16.20 17.12
N VAL A 179 4.72 16.53 16.39
CA VAL A 179 4.76 16.72 14.94
C VAL A 179 4.55 18.19 14.61
N GLU A 180 5.50 18.78 13.93
CA GLU A 180 5.40 20.12 13.37
C GLU A 180 5.25 20.02 11.86
N TYR A 181 4.22 20.70 11.32
CA TYR A 181 3.90 20.66 9.88
C TYR A 181 4.47 21.90 9.19
N PHE A 182 5.05 21.70 8.00
CA PHE A 182 5.65 22.77 7.22
C PHE A 182 5.19 22.77 5.75
N ASP A 183 5.25 23.91 5.11
CA ASP A 183 5.05 24.09 3.67
C ASP A 183 6.39 24.02 2.92
N GLU A 184 7.44 24.62 3.47
CA GLU A 184 8.82 24.55 3.00
C GLU A 184 9.76 24.13 4.14
N VAL A 185 10.76 23.30 3.81
CA VAL A 185 11.74 22.80 4.79
C VAL A 185 12.45 23.98 5.47
N PRO A 186 12.39 24.10 6.80
CA PRO A 186 13.09 25.15 7.55
C PRO A 186 14.61 25.08 7.34
N GLU A 187 15.28 26.22 7.44
CA GLU A 187 16.75 26.28 7.33
C GLU A 187 17.47 25.52 8.45
N ASN A 188 16.93 25.57 9.68
CA ASN A 188 17.48 24.85 10.83
C ASN A 188 16.59 23.66 11.18
N THR A 189 17.12 22.47 11.04
CA THR A 189 16.44 21.20 11.38
C THR A 189 17.14 20.43 12.49
N ALA A 190 18.20 20.99 13.09
CA ALA A 190 19.04 20.27 14.03
C ALA A 190 18.31 19.77 15.29
N ASP A 191 17.24 20.42 15.71
CA ASP A 191 16.48 20.03 16.91
C ASP A 191 15.49 18.87 16.68
N TYR A 192 15.22 18.53 15.43
CA TYR A 192 14.27 17.48 15.05
C TYR A 192 14.94 16.11 14.92
N ALA A 193 14.15 15.06 15.09
CA ALA A 193 14.59 13.69 14.80
C ALA A 193 14.70 13.45 13.29
N ALA A 194 13.73 13.96 12.54
CA ALA A 194 13.67 13.81 11.09
C ALA A 194 12.82 14.88 10.42
N VAL A 195 13.07 15.05 9.12
CA VAL A 195 12.16 15.69 8.14
C VAL A 195 11.57 14.60 7.27
N LEU A 196 10.23 14.58 7.12
CA LEU A 196 9.50 13.73 6.18
C LEU A 196 8.91 14.57 5.06
N VAL A 197 9.25 14.24 3.81
CA VAL A 197 8.69 14.80 2.58
C VAL A 197 8.16 13.70 1.67
N GLN A 198 7.25 14.05 0.76
CA GLN A 198 6.82 13.18 -0.34
C GLN A 198 7.29 13.76 -1.66
N ILE A 199 7.90 12.94 -2.54
CA ILE A 199 8.40 13.36 -3.85
C ILE A 199 8.08 12.29 -4.90
N PRO A 200 7.26 12.57 -5.93
CA PRO A 200 6.43 13.79 -6.06
C PRO A 200 5.50 13.98 -4.86
N ASP A 201 5.12 15.22 -4.55
CA ASP A 201 4.18 15.48 -3.46
C ASP A 201 2.76 15.01 -3.82
N TYR A 202 1.81 15.06 -2.88
CA TYR A 202 0.43 14.61 -3.11
C TYR A 202 -0.26 15.33 -4.27
N TYR A 203 0.15 16.55 -4.54
CA TYR A 203 -0.38 17.36 -5.64
C TYR A 203 0.35 17.12 -6.97
N GLY A 204 1.28 16.17 -7.00
CA GLY A 204 2.04 15.76 -8.18
C GLY A 204 3.30 16.60 -8.45
N GLU A 205 3.62 17.63 -7.65
CA GLU A 205 4.79 18.47 -7.89
C GLU A 205 6.08 17.73 -7.53
N ILE A 206 7.04 17.74 -8.46
CA ILE A 206 8.39 17.24 -8.25
C ILE A 206 9.26 18.39 -7.75
N THR A 207 9.68 18.31 -6.51
CA THR A 207 10.56 19.32 -5.89
C THR A 207 11.94 18.74 -5.62
N GLU A 208 12.97 19.60 -5.66
CA GLU A 208 14.31 19.22 -5.23
C GLU A 208 14.35 19.14 -3.69
N PHE A 209 14.84 18.03 -3.16
CA PHE A 209 15.04 17.88 -1.72
C PHE A 209 16.34 18.55 -1.30
N LYS A 210 16.25 19.47 -0.34
CA LYS A 210 17.41 20.16 0.24
C LYS A 210 18.00 19.34 1.40
N ALA A 211 19.31 19.38 1.51
CA ALA A 211 20.01 18.77 2.64
C ALA A 211 19.48 19.32 3.99
N VAL A 212 19.38 18.45 5.00
CA VAL A 212 18.89 18.77 6.35
C VAL A 212 19.90 18.31 7.40
N ASP A 213 19.89 18.94 8.59
CA ASP A 213 20.80 18.61 9.69
C ASP A 213 20.30 17.46 10.60
N CYS A 214 19.13 16.89 10.29
CA CYS A 214 18.56 15.73 10.96
C CYS A 214 18.39 14.57 9.98
N LEU A 215 17.72 13.49 10.38
CA LEU A 215 17.44 12.38 9.46
C LEU A 215 16.45 12.82 8.37
N SER A 216 16.70 12.40 7.14
CA SER A 216 15.83 12.63 6.01
C SER A 216 15.00 11.39 5.68
N ILE A 217 13.67 11.55 5.66
CA ILE A 217 12.72 10.54 5.25
C ILE A 217 12.07 11.00 3.94
N ILE A 218 12.22 10.23 2.87
CA ILE A 218 11.52 10.50 1.61
C ILE A 218 10.45 9.44 1.40
N CYS A 219 9.19 9.88 1.29
CA CYS A 219 8.08 9.09 0.80
C CYS A 219 7.98 9.25 -0.72
N CYS A 220 7.72 8.17 -1.46
CA CYS A 220 7.52 8.23 -2.90
C CYS A 220 6.52 7.19 -3.41
N ASP A 221 5.91 7.45 -4.58
CA ASP A 221 5.33 6.38 -5.38
C ASP A 221 6.49 5.62 -6.05
N ILE A 222 6.57 4.34 -5.79
CA ILE A 222 7.68 3.49 -6.27
C ILE A 222 7.76 3.45 -7.81
N SER A 223 6.64 3.63 -8.53
CA SER A 223 6.63 3.62 -10.00
C SER A 223 7.35 4.83 -10.62
N THR A 224 7.46 5.93 -9.88
CA THR A 224 8.17 7.14 -10.33
C THR A 224 9.67 6.90 -10.48
N LEU A 225 10.20 5.94 -9.72
CA LEU A 225 11.62 5.56 -9.77
C LEU A 225 12.02 4.86 -11.07
N SER A 226 11.06 4.61 -11.96
CA SER A 226 11.32 4.17 -13.32
C SER A 226 12.08 5.22 -14.16
N ILE A 227 11.94 6.51 -13.85
CA ILE A 227 12.56 7.61 -14.58
C ILE A 227 13.09 8.76 -13.71
N LEU A 228 12.65 8.88 -12.46
CA LEU A 228 13.16 9.91 -11.54
C LEU A 228 14.40 9.40 -10.79
N LYS A 229 15.15 10.35 -10.23
CA LYS A 229 16.26 10.04 -9.31
C LYS A 229 15.77 9.19 -8.15
N THR A 230 16.61 8.27 -7.70
CA THR A 230 16.32 7.48 -6.51
C THR A 230 16.32 8.34 -5.25
N PRO A 231 15.56 7.99 -4.22
CA PRO A 231 15.62 8.67 -2.92
C PRO A 231 17.03 8.73 -2.32
N ALA A 232 17.87 7.72 -2.54
CA ALA A 232 19.27 7.73 -2.10
C ALA A 232 20.07 8.85 -2.80
N GLU A 233 19.91 9.03 -4.11
CA GLU A 233 20.54 10.13 -4.88
C GLU A 233 20.03 11.50 -4.44
N MET A 234 18.79 11.57 -3.91
CA MET A 234 18.23 12.78 -3.31
C MET A 234 18.72 13.03 -1.88
N GLY A 235 19.48 12.09 -1.28
CA GLY A 235 20.06 12.23 0.06
C GLY A 235 19.23 11.64 1.19
N ALA A 236 18.25 10.78 0.92
CA ALA A 236 17.46 10.13 1.96
C ALA A 236 18.31 9.26 2.90
N ASP A 237 17.97 9.26 4.18
CA ASP A 237 18.45 8.29 5.17
C ASP A 237 17.50 7.09 5.27
N ILE A 238 16.20 7.36 5.12
CA ILE A 238 15.12 6.38 5.19
C ILE A 238 14.15 6.66 4.05
N VAL A 239 13.65 5.61 3.41
CA VAL A 239 12.62 5.66 2.37
C VAL A 239 11.39 4.94 2.86
N ALA A 240 10.22 5.54 2.65
CA ALA A 240 8.91 4.91 2.81
C ALA A 240 8.17 4.95 1.47
N ALA A 241 7.52 3.87 1.08
CA ALA A 241 6.73 3.86 -0.14
C ALA A 241 5.56 2.88 -0.04
N ASP A 242 4.48 3.16 -0.78
CA ASP A 242 3.49 2.16 -1.16
C ASP A 242 3.96 1.47 -2.45
N ILE A 243 3.68 0.18 -2.56
CA ILE A 243 4.09 -0.62 -3.71
C ILE A 243 2.92 -1.15 -4.54
N GLN A 244 1.71 -0.59 -4.38
CA GLN A 244 0.53 -0.97 -5.17
C GLN A 244 0.81 -0.92 -6.67
N THR A 245 1.58 0.06 -7.11
CA THR A 245 1.95 0.26 -8.52
C THR A 245 2.87 -0.83 -9.10
N LEU A 246 3.36 -1.75 -8.29
CA LEU A 246 4.14 -2.91 -8.72
C LEU A 246 3.26 -4.16 -8.94
N GLY A 247 2.30 -4.04 -9.86
CA GLY A 247 1.49 -5.17 -10.33
C GLY A 247 0.32 -5.57 -9.43
N MET A 248 -0.10 -4.72 -8.51
CA MET A 248 -1.29 -4.95 -7.70
C MET A 248 -2.47 -4.19 -8.29
N PRO A 249 -3.60 -4.85 -8.61
CA PRO A 249 -4.82 -4.16 -9.02
C PRO A 249 -5.38 -3.35 -7.84
N MET A 250 -6.23 -2.36 -8.14
CA MET A 250 -6.83 -1.49 -7.11
C MET A 250 -7.72 -2.25 -6.11
N ASN A 251 -8.36 -3.35 -6.52
CA ASN A 251 -9.14 -4.30 -5.69
C ASN A 251 -10.06 -3.64 -4.65
N PHE A 252 -10.74 -2.55 -5.02
CA PHE A 252 -11.65 -1.83 -4.10
C PHE A 252 -10.98 -1.35 -2.79
N GLY A 253 -9.68 -1.12 -2.81
CA GLY A 253 -8.93 -0.60 -1.66
C GLY A 253 -7.91 -1.56 -1.04
N GLY A 254 -7.60 -2.66 -1.68
CA GLY A 254 -6.54 -3.54 -1.19
C GLY A 254 -6.73 -5.02 -1.52
N PRO A 255 -5.79 -5.87 -1.07
CA PRO A 255 -4.65 -5.52 -0.23
C PRO A 255 -3.57 -4.74 -0.97
N HIS A 256 -2.87 -3.88 -0.23
CA HIS A 256 -1.67 -3.18 -0.67
C HIS A 256 -0.45 -3.67 0.12
N ALA A 257 0.70 -3.04 -0.09
CA ALA A 257 1.84 -3.21 0.78
C ALA A 257 2.71 -1.96 0.78
N GLY A 258 3.34 -1.70 1.91
CA GLY A 258 4.34 -0.65 2.04
C GLY A 258 5.73 -1.23 2.22
N ILE A 259 6.74 -0.41 1.99
CA ILE A 259 8.14 -0.73 2.27
C ILE A 259 8.81 0.38 3.07
N LEU A 260 9.82 -0.06 3.86
CA LEU A 260 10.85 0.82 4.35
C LEU A 260 12.20 0.34 3.85
N ALA A 261 13.01 1.31 3.40
CA ALA A 261 14.39 1.06 3.07
C ALA A 261 15.28 2.12 3.75
N CYS A 262 16.52 1.78 4.06
CA CYS A 262 17.41 2.69 4.78
C CYS A 262 18.88 2.41 4.50
N LYS A 263 19.75 3.34 4.94
CA LYS A 263 21.20 3.12 4.97
C LYS A 263 21.55 1.98 5.95
N GLU A 264 22.55 1.19 5.64
CA GLU A 264 22.97 -0.02 6.38
C GLU A 264 23.14 0.24 7.89
N LYS A 265 23.74 1.36 8.27
CA LYS A 265 23.96 1.74 9.67
C LYS A 265 22.68 1.78 10.51
N TYR A 266 21.51 1.85 9.90
CA TYR A 266 20.22 1.89 10.58
C TYR A 266 19.46 0.55 10.56
N MET A 267 20.00 -0.49 9.95
CA MET A 267 19.35 -1.81 9.78
C MET A 267 18.72 -2.37 11.06
N ARG A 268 19.41 -2.19 12.22
CA ARG A 268 18.90 -2.70 13.50
C ARG A 268 17.67 -1.96 14.05
N GLN A 269 17.33 -0.82 13.48
CA GLN A 269 16.15 -0.02 13.83
C GLN A 269 15.00 -0.18 12.83
N LEU A 270 15.27 -0.82 11.68
CA LEU A 270 14.29 -1.01 10.61
C LEU A 270 13.14 -1.91 11.09
N PRO A 271 11.88 -1.48 11.03
CA PRO A 271 10.73 -2.31 11.37
C PRO A 271 10.45 -3.35 10.27
N GLY A 272 9.66 -4.35 10.61
CA GLY A 272 9.31 -5.43 9.69
C GLY A 272 10.36 -6.54 9.60
N ARG A 273 10.04 -7.57 8.84
CA ARG A 273 10.90 -8.75 8.70
C ARG A 273 12.04 -8.52 7.72
N LEU A 274 13.12 -9.22 7.97
CA LEU A 274 14.30 -9.28 7.10
C LEU A 274 14.66 -10.73 6.83
N ALA A 275 14.68 -11.11 5.56
CA ALA A 275 15.27 -12.37 5.11
C ALA A 275 16.76 -12.15 4.80
N GLY A 276 17.58 -13.07 5.22
CA GLY A 276 19.03 -13.08 4.96
C GLY A 276 19.43 -14.31 4.19
N ARG A 277 20.48 -14.19 3.37
CA ARG A 277 21.13 -15.31 2.69
C ARG A 277 22.18 -15.94 3.61
N THR A 278 22.22 -17.26 3.65
CA THR A 278 23.17 -18.06 4.43
C THR A 278 23.55 -19.32 3.63
N VAL A 279 24.20 -20.26 4.28
CA VAL A 279 24.45 -21.59 3.75
C VAL A 279 23.89 -22.65 4.70
N ASP A 280 23.48 -23.80 4.15
CA ASP A 280 23.06 -24.97 4.92
C ASP A 280 24.23 -25.80 5.44
N ALA A 281 23.95 -26.92 6.08
CA ALA A 281 24.97 -27.79 6.65
C ALA A 281 25.90 -28.42 5.56
N ASP A 282 25.40 -28.54 4.33
CA ASP A 282 26.11 -29.07 3.19
C ASP A 282 26.86 -28.00 2.36
N GLY A 283 26.74 -26.73 2.76
CA GLY A 283 27.34 -25.57 2.09
C GLY A 283 26.55 -25.02 0.92
N ASN A 284 25.29 -25.46 0.71
CA ASN A 284 24.43 -24.92 -0.32
C ASN A 284 23.80 -23.58 0.13
N GLN A 285 23.46 -22.71 -0.84
CA GLN A 285 22.77 -21.48 -0.55
C GLN A 285 21.42 -21.73 0.13
N ALA A 286 21.18 -21.04 1.23
CA ALA A 286 19.93 -21.10 1.98
C ALA A 286 19.50 -19.71 2.43
N PHE A 287 18.25 -19.58 2.88
CA PHE A 287 17.66 -18.35 3.35
C PHE A 287 17.06 -18.52 4.74
N THR A 288 17.06 -17.46 5.54
CA THR A 288 16.51 -17.48 6.89
C THR A 288 15.98 -16.10 7.28
N LEU A 289 15.06 -16.04 8.24
CA LEU A 289 14.74 -14.77 8.89
C LEU A 289 15.94 -14.34 9.73
N THR A 290 16.27 -13.04 9.67
CA THR A 290 17.40 -12.48 10.40
C THR A 290 16.95 -11.35 11.33
N ILE A 291 17.76 -11.06 12.36
CA ILE A 291 17.53 -9.98 13.36
C ILE A 291 16.13 -10.07 14.00
N GLN A 292 15.59 -11.26 14.20
CA GLN A 292 14.27 -11.53 14.77
C GLN A 292 14.10 -10.99 16.20
N THR A 293 15.20 -10.71 16.92
CA THR A 293 15.16 -10.18 18.29
C THR A 293 14.44 -8.83 18.41
N ARG A 294 14.13 -8.16 17.30
CA ARG A 294 13.33 -6.92 17.25
C ARG A 294 11.83 -7.16 17.27
N GLU A 295 11.38 -8.38 16.97
CA GLU A 295 9.97 -8.71 16.73
C GLU A 295 9.21 -8.97 18.03
N GLN A 296 7.86 -8.84 17.98
CA GLN A 296 6.96 -8.94 19.14
C GLN A 296 7.03 -10.29 19.86
N HIS A 297 7.18 -11.40 19.12
CA HIS A 297 7.22 -12.74 19.73
C HIS A 297 8.45 -12.96 20.62
N ILE A 298 9.48 -12.09 20.50
CA ILE A 298 10.68 -12.12 21.34
C ILE A 298 10.68 -10.95 22.34
N LYS A 299 10.51 -9.72 21.86
CA LYS A 299 10.64 -8.49 22.67
C LYS A 299 9.34 -8.08 23.36
N ARG A 300 8.19 -8.63 22.96
CA ARG A 300 6.86 -8.30 23.49
C ARG A 300 6.61 -6.77 23.41
N GLU A 301 6.32 -6.11 24.52
CA GLU A 301 6.08 -4.67 24.62
C GLU A 301 7.28 -3.80 24.25
N LYS A 302 8.49 -4.39 24.21
CA LYS A 302 9.74 -3.71 23.82
C LYS A 302 10.11 -3.94 22.36
N ALA A 303 9.21 -4.50 21.56
CA ALA A 303 9.46 -4.71 20.15
C ALA A 303 9.69 -3.38 19.40
N THR A 304 10.44 -3.45 18.31
CA THR A 304 10.75 -2.27 17.49
C THR A 304 9.49 -1.68 16.85
N SER A 305 8.51 -2.52 16.53
CA SER A 305 7.25 -2.14 15.91
C SER A 305 6.12 -3.04 16.41
N ASN A 306 4.88 -2.59 16.25
CA ASN A 306 3.67 -3.39 16.47
C ASN A 306 3.29 -4.24 15.25
N ILE A 307 4.01 -4.15 14.14
CA ILE A 307 3.80 -4.97 12.95
C ILE A 307 4.12 -6.43 13.29
N CYS A 308 3.12 -7.29 13.21
CA CYS A 308 3.25 -8.72 13.47
C CYS A 308 3.50 -9.50 12.17
N SER A 309 2.54 -9.44 11.25
CA SER A 309 2.66 -10.05 9.92
C SER A 309 2.91 -8.96 8.90
N ASN A 310 3.65 -9.31 7.85
CA ASN A 310 3.85 -8.46 6.69
C ASN A 310 2.83 -8.82 5.59
N GLN A 311 2.95 -8.19 4.43
CA GLN A 311 2.16 -8.47 3.23
C GLN A 311 2.98 -9.35 2.25
N ALA A 312 3.35 -10.56 2.69
CA ALA A 312 4.26 -11.42 1.95
C ALA A 312 3.76 -11.78 0.54
N LEU A 313 2.45 -12.03 0.40
CA LEU A 313 1.85 -12.31 -0.90
C LEU A 313 1.96 -11.09 -1.85
N MET A 314 1.79 -9.88 -1.33
CA MET A 314 1.97 -8.65 -2.13
C MET A 314 3.44 -8.42 -2.47
N GLY A 315 4.37 -8.78 -1.59
CA GLY A 315 5.80 -8.81 -1.91
C GLY A 315 6.11 -9.77 -3.06
N LEU A 316 5.46 -10.94 -3.11
CA LEU A 316 5.55 -11.85 -4.26
C LEU A 316 4.98 -11.20 -5.54
N TRP A 317 3.81 -10.55 -5.48
CA TRP A 317 3.24 -9.86 -6.64
C TRP A 317 4.22 -8.83 -7.21
N ALA A 318 4.80 -7.99 -6.36
CA ALA A 318 5.80 -7.00 -6.78
C ALA A 318 7.06 -7.64 -7.37
N THR A 319 7.54 -8.74 -6.79
CA THR A 319 8.69 -9.50 -7.30
C THR A 319 8.41 -10.06 -8.69
N LEU A 320 7.23 -10.68 -8.88
CA LEU A 320 6.79 -11.19 -10.17
C LEU A 320 6.63 -10.08 -11.21
N TYR A 321 6.04 -8.95 -10.81
CA TYR A 321 5.87 -7.79 -11.69
C TYR A 321 7.23 -7.30 -12.21
N LEU A 322 8.15 -7.01 -11.31
CA LEU A 322 9.49 -6.51 -11.68
C LEU A 322 10.28 -7.54 -12.50
N SER A 323 10.13 -8.84 -12.20
CA SER A 323 10.78 -9.90 -12.96
C SER A 323 10.23 -10.04 -14.38
N LEU A 324 8.91 -9.87 -14.55
CA LEU A 324 8.25 -9.96 -15.86
C LEU A 324 8.48 -8.71 -16.72
N MET A 325 8.39 -7.54 -16.10
CA MET A 325 8.59 -6.27 -16.80
C MET A 325 10.07 -6.05 -17.15
N GLY A 326 10.97 -6.47 -16.26
CA GLY A 326 12.39 -6.13 -16.38
C GLY A 326 12.62 -4.61 -16.28
N GLU A 327 13.86 -4.18 -16.48
CA GLU A 327 14.21 -2.75 -16.47
C GLU A 327 13.50 -1.99 -17.60
N ASP A 328 13.52 -2.54 -18.81
CA ASP A 328 12.96 -1.89 -19.98
C ASP A 328 11.43 -1.72 -19.87
N GLY A 329 10.70 -2.77 -19.48
CA GLY A 329 9.25 -2.71 -19.32
C GLY A 329 8.83 -1.77 -18.20
N PHE A 330 9.53 -1.77 -17.07
CA PHE A 330 9.26 -0.86 -15.95
C PHE A 330 9.51 0.60 -16.36
N ARG A 331 10.62 0.86 -17.04
CA ARG A 331 10.96 2.19 -17.59
C ARG A 331 9.95 2.65 -18.64
N GLN A 332 9.53 1.74 -19.53
CA GLN A 332 8.52 2.05 -20.56
C GLN A 332 7.16 2.41 -19.94
N ALA A 333 6.70 1.67 -18.94
CA ALA A 333 5.46 1.99 -18.22
C ALA A 333 5.52 3.39 -17.58
N GLY A 334 6.64 3.75 -16.95
CA GLY A 334 6.86 5.09 -16.42
C GLY A 334 6.84 6.17 -17.48
N HIS A 335 7.55 5.98 -18.59
CA HIS A 335 7.56 6.94 -19.70
C HIS A 335 6.17 7.14 -20.31
N LEU A 336 5.40 6.06 -20.50
CA LEU A 336 4.03 6.16 -21.00
C LEU A 336 3.12 6.92 -20.04
N SER A 337 3.22 6.64 -18.73
CA SER A 337 2.44 7.36 -17.71
C SER A 337 2.74 8.86 -17.73
N ALA A 338 4.02 9.26 -17.75
CA ALA A 338 4.43 10.64 -17.82
C ALA A 338 4.01 11.30 -19.14
N LYS A 339 4.25 10.64 -20.29
CA LYS A 339 3.85 11.12 -21.61
C LYS A 339 2.35 11.42 -21.68
N ASN A 340 1.51 10.49 -21.14
CA ASN A 340 0.08 10.65 -21.15
C ASN A 340 -0.37 11.83 -20.29
N ALA A 341 0.26 12.07 -19.13
CA ALA A 341 -0.02 13.22 -18.28
C ALA A 341 0.31 14.55 -18.96
N HIS A 342 1.48 14.64 -19.55
CA HIS A 342 1.89 15.84 -20.29
C HIS A 342 1.01 16.08 -21.52
N LEU A 343 0.65 15.03 -22.27
CA LEU A 343 -0.29 15.13 -23.40
C LEU A 343 -1.67 15.65 -22.94
N LEU A 344 -2.20 15.12 -21.83
CA LEU A 344 -3.48 15.59 -21.29
C LEU A 344 -3.38 17.05 -20.85
N SER A 345 -2.34 17.44 -20.11
CA SER A 345 -2.09 18.83 -19.68
C SER A 345 -2.00 19.79 -20.86
N GLU A 346 -1.25 19.43 -21.92
CA GLU A 346 -1.14 20.24 -23.14
C GLU A 346 -2.49 20.44 -23.86
N LYS A 347 -3.29 19.37 -23.95
CA LYS A 347 -4.62 19.43 -24.59
C LYS A 347 -5.61 20.25 -23.75
N LEU A 348 -5.56 20.13 -22.42
CA LEU A 348 -6.34 20.94 -21.48
C LEU A 348 -5.99 22.43 -21.59
N ALA A 349 -4.71 22.76 -21.67
CA ALA A 349 -4.24 24.14 -21.86
C ALA A 349 -4.79 24.78 -23.15
N LYS A 350 -4.92 24.01 -24.24
CA LYS A 350 -5.56 24.48 -25.49
C LYS A 350 -7.05 24.76 -25.34
N LYS A 351 -7.70 24.25 -24.30
CA LYS A 351 -9.09 24.51 -23.92
C LYS A 351 -9.23 25.58 -22.83
N GLY A 352 -8.12 26.23 -22.43
CA GLY A 352 -8.11 27.25 -21.40
C GLY A 352 -8.04 26.74 -19.97
N VAL A 353 -7.94 25.41 -19.76
CA VAL A 353 -7.78 24.81 -18.42
C VAL A 353 -6.32 24.89 -18.01
N LYS A 354 -6.06 25.50 -16.87
CA LYS A 354 -4.70 25.75 -16.38
C LYS A 354 -4.20 24.60 -15.52
N THR A 355 -3.01 24.06 -15.85
CA THR A 355 -2.24 23.18 -14.96
C THR A 355 -1.44 24.03 -13.96
N LEU A 356 -1.51 23.69 -12.68
CA LEU A 356 -0.85 24.42 -11.60
C LEU A 356 0.59 23.98 -11.35
N ASN A 357 0.91 22.74 -11.69
CA ASN A 357 2.25 22.16 -11.53
C ASN A 357 3.22 22.67 -12.60
N LYS A 358 4.49 22.81 -12.19
CA LYS A 358 5.61 23.09 -13.10
C LYS A 358 6.28 21.80 -13.56
N ASN A 359 6.55 20.90 -12.61
CA ASN A 359 7.22 19.64 -12.85
C ASN A 359 6.37 18.51 -12.25
N PHE A 360 5.91 17.58 -13.07
CA PHE A 360 5.10 16.45 -12.62
C PHE A 360 5.43 15.18 -13.42
N PHE A 361 5.15 14.05 -12.81
CA PHE A 361 5.34 12.74 -13.44
C PHE A 361 4.07 12.30 -14.16
N ASN A 362 3.11 11.76 -13.44
CA ASN A 362 1.88 11.20 -14.00
C ASN A 362 0.60 11.80 -13.39
N GLU A 363 0.76 12.73 -12.47
CA GLU A 363 -0.32 13.35 -11.71
C GLU A 363 -0.07 14.84 -11.57
N PHE A 364 -1.14 15.63 -11.69
CA PHE A 364 -1.06 17.09 -11.66
C PHE A 364 -2.40 17.72 -11.28
N VAL A 365 -2.36 18.95 -10.78
CA VAL A 365 -3.55 19.72 -10.39
C VAL A 365 -3.95 20.65 -11.53
N ILE A 366 -5.23 20.67 -11.83
CA ILE A 366 -5.86 21.63 -12.74
C ILE A 366 -6.75 22.62 -11.98
N GLU A 367 -6.85 23.85 -12.51
CA GLU A 367 -7.76 24.87 -12.04
C GLU A 367 -9.03 24.91 -12.93
N VAL A 368 -10.20 24.87 -12.31
CA VAL A 368 -11.52 24.84 -12.95
C VAL A 368 -12.45 25.86 -12.28
N GLU A 369 -13.54 26.27 -12.94
CA GLU A 369 -14.50 27.21 -12.37
C GLU A 369 -15.31 26.58 -11.23
N ASP A 370 -15.80 25.33 -11.43
CA ASP A 370 -16.55 24.54 -10.47
C ASP A 370 -16.13 23.06 -10.61
N ALA A 371 -15.49 22.53 -9.58
CA ALA A 371 -14.97 21.19 -9.59
C ALA A 371 -16.07 20.11 -9.56
N ASP A 372 -17.20 20.38 -8.91
CA ASP A 372 -18.31 19.43 -8.88
C ASP A 372 -18.99 19.35 -10.23
N GLU A 373 -19.28 20.50 -10.88
CA GLU A 373 -19.84 20.51 -12.23
C GLU A 373 -18.90 19.83 -13.24
N PHE A 374 -17.62 20.16 -13.19
CA PHE A 374 -16.58 19.57 -14.03
C PHE A 374 -16.53 18.03 -13.90
N LEU A 375 -16.45 17.51 -12.69
CA LEU A 375 -16.38 16.06 -12.44
C LEU A 375 -17.69 15.34 -12.76
N ASN A 376 -18.85 15.98 -12.48
CA ASN A 376 -20.15 15.40 -12.82
C ASN A 376 -20.35 15.29 -14.33
N ARG A 377 -19.89 16.25 -15.12
CA ARG A 377 -19.93 16.21 -16.58
C ARG A 377 -19.08 15.06 -17.14
N LEU A 378 -17.85 14.89 -16.64
CA LEU A 378 -16.99 13.77 -17.01
C LEU A 378 -17.65 12.44 -16.64
N LYS A 379 -18.21 12.33 -15.43
CA LYS A 379 -18.90 11.13 -14.95
C LYS A 379 -20.11 10.77 -15.81
N ALA A 380 -20.88 11.77 -16.30
CA ALA A 380 -21.98 11.54 -17.23
C ALA A 380 -21.53 10.92 -18.57
N ASN A 381 -20.26 11.13 -18.93
CA ASN A 381 -19.62 10.53 -20.11
C ASN A 381 -18.78 9.28 -19.78
N ASN A 382 -19.06 8.60 -18.66
CA ASN A 382 -18.33 7.42 -18.17
C ASN A 382 -16.82 7.66 -17.97
N ILE A 383 -16.45 8.85 -17.45
CA ILE A 383 -15.07 9.20 -17.12
C ILE A 383 -15.02 9.57 -15.64
N LEU A 384 -14.13 8.93 -14.89
CA LEU A 384 -13.74 9.35 -13.55
C LEU A 384 -12.60 10.36 -13.69
N GLY A 385 -12.94 11.64 -13.67
CA GLY A 385 -12.10 12.72 -14.16
C GLY A 385 -10.98 13.19 -13.23
N GLY A 386 -10.89 12.67 -12.01
CA GLY A 386 -9.90 13.07 -11.01
C GLY A 386 -10.48 13.13 -9.61
N ILE A 387 -9.73 13.72 -8.68
CA ILE A 387 -10.11 13.89 -7.27
C ILE A 387 -10.36 15.38 -7.01
N LYS A 388 -11.53 15.72 -6.48
CA LYS A 388 -11.82 17.08 -6.00
C LYS A 388 -10.89 17.40 -4.83
N LEU A 389 -10.08 18.45 -4.98
CA LEU A 389 -9.25 18.99 -3.89
C LEU A 389 -10.00 20.08 -3.12
N ASP A 390 -10.67 20.96 -3.86
CA ASP A 390 -11.58 22.00 -3.37
C ASP A 390 -12.53 22.43 -4.50
N ASP A 391 -13.24 23.53 -4.33
CA ASP A 391 -14.26 23.97 -5.30
C ASP A 391 -13.70 24.38 -6.66
N HIS A 392 -12.38 24.64 -6.75
CA HIS A 392 -11.72 25.12 -7.96
C HIS A 392 -10.55 24.27 -8.42
N ARG A 393 -10.17 23.22 -7.68
CA ARG A 393 -9.02 22.40 -8.01
C ARG A 393 -9.35 20.92 -8.08
N VAL A 394 -8.85 20.28 -9.11
CA VAL A 394 -8.99 18.84 -9.33
C VAL A 394 -7.60 18.23 -9.53
N LEU A 395 -7.30 17.16 -8.81
CA LEU A 395 -6.10 16.33 -9.00
C LEU A 395 -6.40 15.29 -10.07
N VAL A 396 -5.62 15.27 -11.14
CA VAL A 396 -5.81 14.40 -12.31
C VAL A 396 -4.58 13.53 -12.49
N ALA A 397 -4.79 12.25 -12.70
CA ALA A 397 -3.72 11.29 -12.94
C ALA A 397 -3.91 10.52 -14.24
N THR A 398 -2.82 10.16 -14.88
CA THR A 398 -2.78 9.20 -15.98
C THR A 398 -1.79 8.07 -15.70
N THR A 399 -1.98 6.99 -16.39
CA THR A 399 -1.05 5.85 -16.34
C THR A 399 -0.76 5.37 -17.77
N GLU A 400 0.05 4.34 -17.90
CA GLU A 400 0.25 3.63 -19.17
C GLU A 400 -1.04 2.99 -19.70
N MET A 401 -2.08 2.87 -18.87
CA MET A 401 -3.38 2.31 -19.25
C MET A 401 -4.28 3.29 -20.00
N ASN A 402 -4.03 4.59 -19.90
CA ASN A 402 -4.83 5.59 -20.59
C ASN A 402 -4.39 5.71 -22.05
N SER A 403 -5.32 5.44 -22.98
CA SER A 403 -5.06 5.59 -24.41
C SER A 403 -5.17 7.04 -24.88
N ALA A 404 -4.64 7.34 -26.07
CA ALA A 404 -4.77 8.66 -26.67
C ALA A 404 -6.24 9.02 -26.95
N GLU A 405 -7.05 8.04 -27.34
CA GLU A 405 -8.48 8.20 -27.57
C GLU A 405 -9.24 8.53 -26.29
N GLU A 406 -8.87 7.93 -25.16
CA GLU A 406 -9.46 8.24 -23.86
C GLU A 406 -9.09 9.63 -23.39
N ILE A 407 -7.84 10.07 -23.61
CA ILE A 407 -7.39 11.44 -23.36
C ILE A 407 -8.18 12.43 -24.24
N ASP A 408 -8.36 12.12 -25.51
CA ASP A 408 -9.15 12.95 -26.43
C ASP A 408 -10.61 13.05 -26.00
N ARG A 409 -11.20 11.94 -25.55
CA ARG A 409 -12.56 11.89 -25.02
C ARG A 409 -12.70 12.74 -23.75
N TYR A 410 -11.70 12.70 -22.83
CA TYR A 410 -11.66 13.56 -21.65
C TYR A 410 -11.74 15.04 -22.05
N VAL A 411 -10.86 15.46 -22.97
CA VAL A 411 -10.79 16.85 -23.43
C VAL A 411 -12.00 17.29 -24.26
N ALA A 412 -12.60 16.39 -25.05
CA ALA A 412 -13.79 16.66 -25.83
C ALA A 412 -15.00 16.95 -24.96
N THR A 413 -15.13 16.31 -23.81
CA THR A 413 -16.18 16.56 -22.82
C THR A 413 -16.17 18.02 -22.33
N LEU A 414 -15.05 18.73 -22.44
CA LEU A 414 -14.88 20.13 -22.06
C LEU A 414 -15.18 21.12 -23.22
N ALA A 415 -15.31 20.63 -24.46
CA ALA A 415 -15.51 21.49 -25.63
C ALA A 415 -16.93 22.05 -25.78
N GLU A 416 -17.83 21.68 -24.89
CA GLU A 416 -19.24 22.13 -24.86
C GLU A 416 -19.47 23.27 -23.86
N PHE A 417 -18.40 24.03 -23.52
CA PHE A 417 -18.47 25.29 -22.76
C PHE A 417 -18.60 26.50 -23.69
#